data_d7588371da590e095ba9d9b52b9928aa
#
_entry.id   d7588371da590e095ba9d9b52b9928aa
#
_cell.length_a   1.000
_cell.length_b   1.000
_cell.length_c   1.000
_cell.angle_alpha   90.00
_cell.angle_beta   90.00
_cell.angle_gamma   90.00
#
_symmetry.space_group_name_H-M   'P 1'
#
loop_
_entity.id
_entity.type
_entity.pdbx_description
1 polymer ?
#
loop_
_entity_poly.entity_id
_entity_poly.type
_entity_poly.pdbx_seq_one_letter_code
_entity_poly.pdbx_strand_id
1 'polypeptide(L)'
;MTRTFELFIASRYLRAKRKQAVISVITVISILGVMAGVAALVIGIAINNGFRDTLQRSLLGATAHVMILEKQPDEGIANWSELDPKLSKLPHVLSVSPNLYGTVLLAGPLQSGGAEIKGVPVDNPPNMLQHLKQGSFERLKDTGGLPGIILGSNLAQSTGMLLNSVVNVISPRPEMFGPEIRFPTPFKFRVVGIFESGFYEVDSYWAFTTL
;
A
#
# COMPACT_ATOMS: atom_id res chain seq x y z
N MET A 1 37.06 20.57 -41.70
CA MET A 1 36.35 21.56 -42.56
C MET A 1 35.43 20.90 -43.61
N THR A 2 35.37 19.62 -43.74
CA THR A 2 34.62 18.91 -44.80
C THR A 2 33.09 18.71 -44.47
N ARG A 3 32.73 18.53 -43.18
CA ARG A 3 31.33 18.30 -42.80
C ARG A 3 30.35 19.45 -43.10
N THR A 4 30.78 20.68 -43.07
CA THR A 4 29.93 21.85 -43.39
C THR A 4 29.66 21.98 -44.86
N PHE A 5 30.58 21.52 -45.72
CA PHE A 5 30.43 21.54 -47.18
C PHE A 5 29.46 20.41 -47.63
N GLU A 6 29.58 19.26 -47.06
CA GLU A 6 28.69 18.11 -47.33
C GLU A 6 27.22 18.42 -46.94
N LEU A 7 27.01 19.02 -45.76
CA LEU A 7 25.69 19.46 -45.33
C LEU A 7 25.13 20.59 -46.19
N PHE A 8 25.97 21.50 -46.68
CA PHE A 8 25.53 22.56 -47.56
C PHE A 8 25.10 22.02 -48.93
N ILE A 9 25.85 21.06 -49.51
CA ILE A 9 25.50 20.41 -50.78
C ILE A 9 24.22 19.60 -50.60
N ALA A 10 24.11 18.81 -49.53
CA ALA A 10 22.91 18.00 -49.23
C ALA A 10 21.65 18.88 -49.11
N SER A 11 21.72 20.00 -48.40
CA SER A 11 20.58 20.93 -48.25
C SER A 11 20.18 21.61 -49.57
N ARG A 12 21.17 21.94 -50.42
CA ARG A 12 20.90 22.51 -51.74
C ARG A 12 20.34 21.51 -52.72
N TYR A 13 20.73 20.22 -52.63
CA TYR A 13 20.20 19.16 -53.47
C TYR A 13 18.76 18.81 -53.08
N LEU A 14 18.44 18.84 -51.81
CA LEU A 14 17.06 18.66 -51.29
C LEU A 14 16.12 19.81 -51.71
N ARG A 15 16.67 21.03 -51.93
CA ARG A 15 15.86 22.21 -52.33
C ARG A 15 15.67 22.37 -53.85
N ALA A 16 16.44 21.68 -54.69
CA ALA A 16 16.63 22.04 -56.09
C ALA A 16 15.61 21.42 -57.09
N LYS A 17 14.65 20.56 -56.70
CA LYS A 17 13.71 19.98 -57.65
C LYS A 17 12.25 20.01 -57.22
N ARG A 18 11.47 20.91 -57.83
CA ARG A 18 10.01 21.03 -57.67
C ARG A 18 9.19 19.74 -57.98
N LYS A 19 9.76 18.71 -58.63
CA LYS A 19 9.09 17.41 -58.89
C LYS A 19 9.24 16.41 -57.78
N GLN A 20 9.94 16.73 -56.71
CA GLN A 20 10.16 15.82 -55.56
C GLN A 20 9.35 16.21 -54.31
N ALA A 21 8.36 17.09 -54.40
CA ALA A 21 7.53 17.50 -53.28
C ALA A 21 6.85 16.28 -52.59
N VAL A 22 6.41 15.30 -53.34
CA VAL A 22 5.81 14.07 -52.82
C VAL A 22 6.80 13.22 -52.02
N ILE A 23 8.03 13.08 -52.51
CA ILE A 23 9.08 12.32 -51.83
C ILE A 23 9.49 13.05 -50.52
N SER A 24 9.57 14.38 -50.55
CA SER A 24 9.86 15.18 -49.36
C SER A 24 8.79 15.04 -48.28
N VAL A 25 7.51 15.05 -48.68
CA VAL A 25 6.38 14.85 -47.75
C VAL A 25 6.40 13.46 -47.14
N ILE A 26 6.64 12.42 -47.94
CA ILE A 26 6.76 11.04 -47.45
C ILE A 26 7.91 10.92 -46.44
N THR A 27 9.05 11.53 -46.72
CA THR A 27 10.22 11.52 -45.85
C THR A 27 9.93 12.20 -44.49
N VAL A 28 9.25 13.36 -44.54
CA VAL A 28 8.86 14.08 -43.31
C VAL A 28 7.87 13.27 -42.49
N ILE A 29 6.85 12.68 -43.11
CA ILE A 29 5.90 11.83 -42.42
C ILE A 29 6.58 10.61 -41.80
N SER A 30 7.52 9.98 -42.53
CA SER A 30 8.27 8.84 -42.04
C SER A 30 9.13 9.21 -40.82
N ILE A 31 9.84 10.34 -40.85
CA ILE A 31 10.62 10.83 -39.73
C ILE A 31 9.73 11.13 -38.52
N LEU A 32 8.62 11.80 -38.73
CA LEU A 32 7.67 12.10 -37.66
C LEU A 32 7.07 10.83 -37.07
N GLY A 33 6.74 9.85 -37.91
CA GLY A 33 6.22 8.54 -37.49
C GLY A 33 7.22 7.78 -36.61
N VAL A 34 8.47 7.70 -37.06
CA VAL A 34 9.54 7.05 -36.26
C VAL A 34 9.79 7.81 -34.95
N MET A 35 9.86 9.14 -35.02
CA MET A 35 10.06 9.97 -33.84
C MET A 35 8.93 9.79 -32.81
N ALA A 36 7.67 9.81 -33.27
CA ALA A 36 6.53 9.59 -32.41
C ALA A 36 6.52 8.17 -31.83
N GLY A 37 6.85 7.17 -32.62
CA GLY A 37 6.95 5.77 -32.19
C GLY A 37 8.01 5.57 -31.12
N VAL A 38 9.21 6.11 -31.31
CA VAL A 38 10.29 6.04 -30.31
C VAL A 38 9.91 6.81 -29.04
N ALA A 39 9.34 8.00 -29.18
CA ALA A 39 8.90 8.78 -28.03
C ALA A 39 7.82 8.01 -27.22
N ALA A 40 6.82 7.43 -27.87
CA ALA A 40 5.80 6.62 -27.20
C ALA A 40 6.40 5.42 -26.45
N LEU A 41 7.40 4.76 -27.04
CA LEU A 41 8.07 3.62 -26.44
C LEU A 41 8.88 4.02 -25.21
N VAL A 42 9.64 5.13 -25.29
CA VAL A 42 10.41 5.68 -24.16
C VAL A 42 9.48 6.09 -23.02
N ILE A 43 8.38 6.78 -23.32
CA ILE A 43 7.37 7.17 -22.33
C ILE A 43 6.76 5.93 -21.68
N GLY A 44 6.38 4.92 -22.47
CA GLY A 44 5.82 3.68 -21.95
C GLY A 44 6.76 2.94 -20.99
N ILE A 45 8.04 2.85 -21.34
CA ILE A 45 9.05 2.24 -20.47
C ILE A 45 9.25 3.08 -19.19
N ALA A 46 9.31 4.41 -19.31
CA ALA A 46 9.48 5.30 -18.17
C ALA A 46 8.30 5.18 -17.17
N ILE A 47 7.06 5.16 -17.67
CA ILE A 47 5.86 4.96 -16.85
C ILE A 47 5.90 3.60 -16.15
N ASN A 48 6.21 2.52 -16.90
CA ASN A 48 6.27 1.18 -16.33
C ASN A 48 7.35 1.07 -15.24
N ASN A 49 8.52 1.64 -15.46
CA ASN A 49 9.60 1.63 -14.46
C ASN A 49 9.23 2.47 -13.24
N GLY A 50 8.63 3.65 -13.42
CA GLY A 50 8.16 4.49 -12.33
C GLY A 50 7.09 3.83 -11.48
N PHE A 51 6.12 3.16 -12.13
CA PHE A 51 5.09 2.40 -11.46
C PHE A 51 5.67 1.24 -10.64
N ARG A 52 6.57 0.47 -11.25
CA ARG A 52 7.25 -0.65 -10.58
C ARG A 52 8.05 -0.20 -9.35
N ASP A 53 8.80 0.88 -9.47
CA ASP A 53 9.60 1.44 -8.37
C ASP A 53 8.71 1.96 -7.24
N THR A 54 7.61 2.63 -7.58
CA THR A 54 6.62 3.11 -6.60
C THR A 54 5.96 1.94 -5.88
N LEU A 55 5.48 0.92 -6.60
CA LEU A 55 4.91 -0.28 -5.99
C LEU A 55 5.90 -0.97 -5.06
N GLN A 56 7.14 -1.17 -5.53
CA GLN A 56 8.15 -1.86 -4.75
C GLN A 56 8.48 -1.12 -3.46
N ARG A 57 8.67 0.19 -3.50
CA ARG A 57 8.91 1.00 -2.29
C ARG A 57 7.75 0.96 -1.32
N SER A 58 6.54 1.03 -1.81
CA SER A 58 5.37 1.08 -0.96
C SER A 58 5.04 -0.28 -0.34
N LEU A 59 5.20 -1.37 -1.10
CA LEU A 59 5.03 -2.73 -0.56
C LEU A 59 6.10 -3.06 0.48
N LEU A 60 7.37 -2.73 0.18
CA LEU A 60 8.47 -2.95 1.13
C LEU A 60 8.37 -2.03 2.35
N GLY A 61 7.78 -0.85 2.20
CA GLY A 61 7.54 0.07 3.32
C GLY A 61 6.35 -0.30 4.21
N ALA A 62 5.40 -1.07 3.68
CA ALA A 62 4.18 -1.46 4.38
C ALA A 62 4.27 -2.83 5.07
N THR A 63 5.19 -3.69 4.63
CA THR A 63 5.30 -5.07 5.12
C THR A 63 6.70 -5.38 5.63
N ALA A 64 6.79 -6.30 6.59
CA ALA A 64 8.09 -6.82 7.04
C ALA A 64 8.76 -7.63 5.91
N HIS A 65 10.08 -7.50 5.77
CA HIS A 65 10.85 -8.28 4.80
C HIS A 65 10.88 -9.77 5.13
N VAL A 66 10.82 -10.10 6.42
CA VAL A 66 10.79 -11.47 6.96
C VAL A 66 9.72 -11.53 8.02
N MET A 67 8.84 -12.51 7.94
CA MET A 67 7.85 -12.81 8.97
C MET A 67 8.17 -14.15 9.62
N ILE A 68 8.20 -14.15 10.94
CA ILE A 68 8.29 -15.36 11.74
C ILE A 68 6.88 -15.70 12.17
N LEU A 69 6.40 -16.84 11.74
CA LEU A 69 5.06 -17.31 12.05
C LEU A 69 5.11 -18.38 13.14
N GLU A 70 4.02 -18.52 13.86
CA GLU A 70 3.80 -19.63 14.79
C GLU A 70 3.89 -20.99 14.10
N LYS A 71 4.35 -21.99 14.82
CA LYS A 71 4.46 -23.35 14.28
C LYS A 71 3.11 -24.08 14.27
N GLN A 72 2.29 -23.79 15.25
CA GLN A 72 0.95 -24.33 15.39
C GLN A 72 -0.05 -23.18 15.25
N PRO A 73 -1.07 -23.31 14.38
CA PRO A 73 -2.07 -22.28 14.22
C PRO A 73 -2.76 -21.98 15.56
N ASP A 74 -2.96 -20.68 15.83
CA ASP A 74 -3.70 -20.17 16.99
C ASP A 74 -3.03 -20.24 18.35
N GLU A 75 -1.80 -20.76 18.46
CA GLU A 75 -1.06 -20.76 19.74
C GLU A 75 -0.22 -19.49 19.95
N GLY A 76 0.05 -18.75 18.88
CA GLY A 76 0.96 -17.62 18.91
C GLY A 76 2.40 -18.05 19.20
N ILE A 77 3.29 -17.08 19.33
CA ILE A 77 4.69 -17.31 19.72
C ILE A 77 4.83 -17.04 21.23
N ALA A 78 4.74 -18.09 22.03
CA ALA A 78 4.70 -17.99 23.50
C ALA A 78 5.84 -17.17 24.11
N ASN A 79 7.06 -17.28 23.57
CA ASN A 79 8.26 -16.62 24.11
C ASN A 79 8.77 -15.51 23.18
N TRP A 80 7.88 -14.73 22.57
CA TRP A 80 8.24 -13.67 21.63
C TRP A 80 9.17 -12.61 22.26
N SER A 81 8.99 -12.30 23.55
CA SER A 81 9.82 -11.35 24.30
C SER A 81 11.29 -11.78 24.46
N GLU A 82 11.57 -13.08 24.43
CA GLU A 82 12.94 -13.60 24.41
C GLU A 82 13.55 -13.65 23.01
N LEU A 83 12.70 -13.71 21.98
CA LEU A 83 13.13 -13.74 20.57
C LEU A 83 13.55 -12.35 20.10
N ASP A 84 12.86 -11.30 20.52
CA ASP A 84 13.13 -9.92 20.11
C ASP A 84 14.61 -9.53 20.31
N PRO A 85 15.23 -9.64 21.51
CA PRO A 85 16.64 -9.30 21.70
C PRO A 85 17.61 -10.25 20.95
N LYS A 86 17.21 -11.47 20.63
CA LYS A 86 18.02 -12.40 19.86
C LYS A 86 18.01 -12.03 18.38
N LEU A 87 16.84 -11.70 17.85
CA LEU A 87 16.65 -11.31 16.45
C LEU A 87 17.27 -9.94 16.14
N SER A 88 17.12 -8.98 17.05
CA SER A 88 17.69 -7.63 16.90
C SER A 88 19.22 -7.61 16.85
N LYS A 89 19.90 -8.66 17.35
CA LYS A 89 21.35 -8.80 17.29
C LYS A 89 21.88 -9.41 16.00
N LEU A 90 20.99 -9.92 15.14
CA LEU A 90 21.43 -10.52 13.87
C LEU A 90 21.94 -9.46 12.90
N PRO A 91 22.98 -9.76 12.11
CA PRO A 91 23.46 -8.83 11.09
C PRO A 91 22.36 -8.56 10.06
N HIS A 92 22.26 -7.30 9.61
CA HIS A 92 21.28 -6.82 8.63
C HIS A 92 19.82 -6.75 9.13
N VAL A 93 19.52 -7.01 10.41
CA VAL A 93 18.21 -6.74 11.01
C VAL A 93 18.18 -5.28 11.48
N LEU A 94 17.26 -4.50 10.93
CA LEU A 94 17.10 -3.07 11.27
C LEU A 94 16.11 -2.88 12.42
N SER A 95 15.02 -3.64 12.42
CA SER A 95 14.01 -3.60 13.47
C SER A 95 13.26 -4.93 13.56
N VAL A 96 12.83 -5.25 14.74
CA VAL A 96 11.93 -6.38 15.03
C VAL A 96 10.68 -5.80 15.66
N SER A 97 9.51 -6.28 15.23
CA SER A 97 8.24 -5.83 15.79
C SER A 97 7.28 -7.00 15.92
N PRO A 98 6.74 -7.24 17.09
CA PRO A 98 5.66 -8.21 17.27
C PRO A 98 4.40 -7.67 16.59
N ASN A 99 3.67 -8.55 15.93
CA ASN A 99 2.39 -8.23 15.30
C ASN A 99 1.40 -9.37 15.54
N LEU A 100 0.16 -9.02 15.79
CA LEU A 100 -0.96 -9.94 15.85
C LEU A 100 -1.85 -9.69 14.63
N TYR A 101 -2.22 -10.75 13.93
CA TYR A 101 -3.09 -10.68 12.76
C TYR A 101 -4.39 -11.44 13.01
N GLY A 102 -5.47 -10.88 12.53
CA GLY A 102 -6.77 -11.55 12.59
C GLY A 102 -7.72 -11.04 11.52
N THR A 103 -8.45 -11.95 10.89
CA THR A 103 -9.56 -11.58 10.01
C THR A 103 -10.79 -11.33 10.84
N VAL A 104 -11.45 -10.20 10.64
CA VAL A 104 -12.63 -9.77 11.41
C VAL A 104 -13.69 -9.19 10.48
N LEU A 105 -14.91 -9.16 10.97
CA LEU A 105 -16.00 -8.41 10.36
C LEU A 105 -16.21 -7.11 11.14
N LEU A 106 -16.10 -5.98 10.47
CA LEU A 106 -16.42 -4.67 11.01
C LEU A 106 -17.87 -4.33 10.68
N ALA A 107 -18.70 -4.20 11.70
CA ALA A 107 -20.08 -3.78 11.52
C ALA A 107 -20.19 -2.26 11.66
N GLY A 108 -20.40 -1.61 10.54
CA GLY A 108 -20.57 -0.16 10.40
C GLY A 108 -22.03 0.26 10.24
N PRO A 109 -22.30 1.59 10.29
CA PRO A 109 -23.67 2.08 10.15
C PRO A 109 -24.23 1.95 8.73
N LEU A 110 -23.40 1.92 7.69
CA LEU A 110 -23.85 1.74 6.30
C LEU A 110 -23.86 0.27 5.91
N GLN A 111 -22.73 -0.40 6.11
CA GLN A 111 -22.60 -1.83 5.80
C GLN A 111 -21.53 -2.48 6.67
N SER A 112 -21.53 -3.78 6.69
CA SER A 112 -20.46 -4.57 7.31
C SER A 112 -19.36 -4.84 6.26
N GLY A 113 -18.11 -4.70 6.66
CA GLY A 113 -16.94 -4.97 5.81
C GLY A 113 -16.02 -6.00 6.46
N GLY A 114 -15.49 -6.93 5.67
CA GLY A 114 -14.39 -7.79 6.11
C GLY A 114 -13.10 -6.97 6.24
N ALA A 115 -12.36 -7.16 7.31
CA ALA A 115 -11.09 -6.48 7.53
C ALA A 115 -10.05 -7.41 8.13
N GLU A 116 -8.79 -7.12 7.85
CA GLU A 116 -7.64 -7.72 8.51
C GLU A 116 -7.18 -6.76 9.62
N ILE A 117 -7.42 -7.14 10.86
CA ILE A 117 -7.00 -6.36 12.01
C ILE A 117 -5.56 -6.73 12.39
N LYS A 118 -4.75 -5.69 12.62
CA LYS A 118 -3.34 -5.84 13.01
C LYS A 118 -3.12 -5.18 14.36
N GLY A 119 -2.69 -5.97 15.34
CA GLY A 119 -2.19 -5.47 16.61
C GLY A 119 -0.75 -5.00 16.42
N VAL A 120 -0.48 -3.75 16.74
CA VAL A 120 0.85 -3.14 16.60
C VAL A 120 1.32 -2.54 17.94
N PRO A 121 2.64 -2.56 18.20
CA PRO A 121 3.19 -1.90 19.38
C PRO A 121 3.05 -0.39 19.23
N VAL A 122 2.61 0.26 20.29
CA VAL A 122 2.33 1.70 20.26
C VAL A 122 3.63 2.53 20.26
N ASP A 123 4.72 1.96 20.74
CA ASP A 123 6.00 2.68 20.86
C ASP A 123 6.78 2.73 19.55
N ASN A 124 6.47 1.85 18.59
CA ASN A 124 7.13 1.81 17.28
C ASN A 124 6.09 1.61 16.16
N PRO A 125 5.38 2.68 15.77
CA PRO A 125 4.35 2.58 14.75
C PRO A 125 4.94 2.25 13.37
N PRO A 126 4.25 1.41 12.58
CA PRO A 126 4.57 1.23 11.17
C PRO A 126 4.60 2.58 10.42
N ASN A 127 5.50 2.72 9.46
CA ASN A 127 5.68 3.96 8.70
C ASN A 127 4.37 4.49 8.10
N MET A 128 3.49 3.61 7.64
CA MET A 128 2.19 3.97 7.08
C MET A 128 1.24 4.63 8.08
N LEU A 129 1.43 4.41 9.39
CA LEU A 129 0.63 5.00 10.45
C LEU A 129 1.21 6.31 11.02
N GLN A 130 2.40 6.73 10.57
CA GLN A 130 3.00 8.00 11.00
C GLN A 130 2.26 9.21 10.46
N HIS A 131 1.61 9.06 9.28
CA HIS A 131 0.87 10.14 8.63
C HIS A 131 -0.58 9.68 8.39
N LEU A 132 -1.44 9.91 9.37
CA LEU A 132 -2.87 9.63 9.23
C LEU A 132 -3.55 10.75 8.44
N LYS A 133 -4.54 10.38 7.63
CA LYS A 133 -5.42 11.34 6.95
C LYS A 133 -6.28 12.12 7.96
N GLN A 134 -6.73 11.43 9.01
CA GLN A 134 -7.52 11.99 10.10
C GLN A 134 -7.14 11.30 11.41
N GLY A 135 -7.19 12.06 12.52
CA GLY A 135 -6.92 11.52 13.83
C GLY A 135 -5.43 11.50 14.20
N SER A 136 -5.06 10.71 15.19
CA SER A 136 -3.69 10.57 15.67
C SER A 136 -3.43 9.15 16.15
N PHE A 137 -2.24 8.64 15.86
CA PHE A 137 -1.80 7.32 16.30
C PHE A 137 -1.68 7.24 17.84
N GLU A 138 -1.28 8.33 18.49
CA GLU A 138 -1.13 8.37 19.95
C GLU A 138 -2.44 8.10 20.70
N ARG A 139 -3.59 8.41 20.08
CA ARG A 139 -4.91 8.14 20.62
C ARG A 139 -5.27 6.64 20.69
N LEU A 140 -4.47 5.76 20.12
CA LEU A 140 -4.62 4.33 20.33
C LEU A 140 -4.39 3.96 21.81
N LYS A 141 -3.54 4.71 22.53
CA LYS A 141 -3.23 4.45 23.96
C LYS A 141 -4.36 4.89 24.89
N ASP A 142 -5.04 5.99 24.56
CA ASP A 142 -6.02 6.64 25.46
C ASP A 142 -7.30 6.97 24.71
N THR A 143 -8.29 6.13 24.88
CA THR A 143 -9.59 6.23 24.21
C THR A 143 -10.76 6.44 25.15
N GLY A 144 -10.51 6.64 26.44
CA GLY A 144 -11.56 6.89 27.42
C GLY A 144 -12.52 5.70 27.63
N GLY A 145 -11.98 4.47 27.69
CA GLY A 145 -12.71 3.27 28.08
C GLY A 145 -13.01 2.24 26.98
N LEU A 146 -12.90 2.58 25.70
CA LEU A 146 -12.96 1.62 24.60
C LEU A 146 -11.58 1.54 23.92
N PRO A 147 -11.13 0.35 23.47
CA PRO A 147 -9.89 0.25 22.72
C PRO A 147 -9.97 1.05 21.42
N GLY A 148 -8.84 1.65 21.00
CA GLY A 148 -8.73 2.41 19.77
C GLY A 148 -8.55 1.53 18.55
N ILE A 149 -9.09 1.99 17.41
CA ILE A 149 -8.86 1.37 16.12
C ILE A 149 -8.60 2.46 15.07
N ILE A 150 -7.65 2.18 14.18
CA ILE A 150 -7.37 3.00 13.00
C ILE A 150 -7.79 2.21 11.78
N LEU A 151 -8.59 2.84 10.90
CA LEU A 151 -9.15 2.21 9.71
C LEU A 151 -8.52 2.76 8.43
N GLY A 152 -8.43 1.94 7.40
CA GLY A 152 -8.11 2.43 6.06
C GLY A 152 -9.22 3.33 5.51
N SER A 153 -8.87 4.29 4.68
CA SER A 153 -9.79 5.33 4.18
C SER A 153 -10.98 4.74 3.42
N ASN A 154 -10.76 3.76 2.56
CA ASN A 154 -11.80 3.09 1.80
C ASN A 154 -12.70 2.21 2.69
N LEU A 155 -12.09 1.54 3.68
CA LEU A 155 -12.83 0.73 4.65
C LEU A 155 -13.75 1.62 5.50
N ALA A 156 -13.24 2.73 5.99
CA ALA A 156 -14.03 3.70 6.75
C ALA A 156 -15.18 4.28 5.92
N GLN A 157 -14.92 4.65 4.67
CA GLN A 157 -15.94 5.18 3.76
C GLN A 157 -17.01 4.15 3.42
N SER A 158 -16.63 2.92 3.07
CA SER A 158 -17.58 1.87 2.69
C SER A 158 -18.47 1.46 3.87
N THR A 159 -17.91 1.35 5.07
CA THR A 159 -18.66 1.00 6.29
C THR A 159 -19.41 2.19 6.90
N GLY A 160 -19.13 3.42 6.44
CA GLY A 160 -19.72 4.66 6.98
C GLY A 160 -19.15 5.07 8.33
N MET A 161 -17.93 4.62 8.65
CA MET A 161 -17.25 4.97 9.89
C MET A 161 -16.61 6.34 9.82
N LEU A 162 -16.85 7.13 10.84
CA LEU A 162 -16.26 8.46 11.03
C LEU A 162 -15.28 8.43 12.20
N LEU A 163 -14.42 9.45 12.26
CA LEU A 163 -13.56 9.67 13.42
C LEU A 163 -14.40 9.77 14.70
N ASN A 164 -13.97 9.12 15.76
CA ASN A 164 -14.63 8.98 17.06
C ASN A 164 -15.90 8.11 17.07
N SER A 165 -16.34 7.54 15.96
CA SER A 165 -17.45 6.57 15.96
C SER A 165 -17.06 5.27 16.66
N VAL A 166 -18.06 4.53 17.11
CA VAL A 166 -17.87 3.20 17.71
C VAL A 166 -18.17 2.15 16.66
N VAL A 167 -17.23 1.24 16.46
CA VAL A 167 -17.35 0.09 15.55
C VAL A 167 -17.45 -1.20 16.33
N ASN A 168 -18.31 -2.11 15.87
CA ASN A 168 -18.37 -3.46 16.38
C ASN A 168 -17.47 -4.36 15.53
N VAL A 169 -16.53 -5.03 16.19
CA VAL A 169 -15.58 -5.96 15.58
C VAL A 169 -16.02 -7.37 15.96
N ILE A 170 -16.29 -8.20 14.98
CA ILE A 170 -16.76 -9.56 15.17
C ILE A 170 -15.69 -10.51 14.63
N SER A 171 -15.18 -11.39 15.49
CA SER A 171 -14.29 -12.48 15.04
C SER A 171 -15.13 -13.56 14.34
N PRO A 172 -14.75 -14.04 13.16
CA PRO A 172 -15.50 -15.07 12.45
C PRO A 172 -15.36 -16.46 13.08
N ARG A 173 -14.49 -16.62 14.08
CA ARG A 173 -14.28 -17.92 14.74
C ARG A 173 -15.40 -18.21 15.72
N PRO A 174 -16.20 -19.25 15.51
CA PRO A 174 -17.13 -19.71 16.52
C PRO A 174 -16.31 -20.30 17.69
N GLU A 175 -16.52 -19.81 18.88
CA GLU A 175 -15.99 -20.45 20.07
C GLU A 175 -16.77 -21.74 20.29
N MET A 176 -16.14 -22.87 20.03
CA MET A 176 -16.69 -24.19 20.36
C MET A 176 -16.49 -24.47 21.87
N PHE A 177 -17.44 -24.05 22.66
CA PHE A 177 -17.52 -24.48 24.06
C PHE A 177 -18.57 -25.64 24.18
N GLY A 178 -18.12 -26.91 24.04
CA GLY A 178 -18.98 -28.08 24.17
C GLY A 178 -19.97 -28.22 23.01
N PRO A 179 -21.19 -28.77 23.25
CA PRO A 179 -22.19 -29.03 22.22
C PRO A 179 -22.92 -27.77 21.73
N GLU A 180 -22.69 -26.63 22.34
CA GLU A 180 -23.34 -25.37 21.96
C GLU A 180 -22.43 -24.49 21.13
N ILE A 181 -22.88 -24.11 19.94
CA ILE A 181 -22.24 -23.11 19.10
C ILE A 181 -22.62 -21.73 19.67
N ARG A 182 -21.68 -21.03 20.30
CA ARG A 182 -21.91 -19.65 20.71
C ARG A 182 -21.47 -18.71 19.58
N PHE A 183 -22.35 -17.82 19.19
CA PHE A 183 -21.98 -16.74 18.28
C PHE A 183 -21.01 -15.80 18.99
N PRO A 184 -19.93 -15.39 18.30
CA PRO A 184 -18.93 -14.51 18.89
C PRO A 184 -19.56 -13.18 19.31
N THR A 185 -19.29 -12.76 20.54
CA THR A 185 -19.71 -11.45 21.05
C THR A 185 -18.94 -10.35 20.33
N PRO A 186 -19.60 -9.31 19.83
CA PRO A 186 -18.89 -8.22 19.18
C PRO A 186 -18.07 -7.40 20.17
N PHE A 187 -16.80 -7.16 19.85
CA PHE A 187 -15.93 -6.25 20.57
C PHE A 187 -16.14 -4.82 20.05
N LYS A 188 -16.27 -3.86 20.96
CA LYS A 188 -16.47 -2.46 20.61
C LYS A 188 -15.13 -1.74 20.59
N PHE A 189 -14.84 -1.04 19.51
CA PHE A 189 -13.68 -0.19 19.35
C PHE A 189 -14.11 1.23 19.03
N ARG A 190 -13.25 2.20 19.34
CA ARG A 190 -13.43 3.60 18.95
C ARG A 190 -12.50 3.93 17.81
N VAL A 191 -13.02 4.48 16.72
CA VAL A 191 -12.21 4.93 15.58
C VAL A 191 -11.43 6.18 16.00
N VAL A 192 -10.11 6.05 16.15
CA VAL A 192 -9.21 7.13 16.59
C VAL A 192 -8.39 7.71 15.45
N GLY A 193 -8.37 7.06 14.29
CA GLY A 193 -7.68 7.54 13.11
C GLY A 193 -8.16 6.86 11.84
N ILE A 194 -7.89 7.54 10.72
CA ILE A 194 -8.11 7.02 9.37
C ILE A 194 -6.81 7.25 8.60
N PHE A 195 -6.23 6.18 8.04
CA PHE A 195 -5.02 6.26 7.23
C PHE A 195 -5.34 6.13 5.74
N GLU A 196 -4.42 6.61 4.91
CA GLU A 196 -4.47 6.49 3.46
C GLU A 196 -3.08 6.14 2.96
N SER A 197 -2.92 4.89 2.51
CA SER A 197 -1.63 4.39 2.02
C SER A 197 -1.42 4.65 0.52
N GLY A 198 -2.51 4.97 -0.20
CA GLY A 198 -2.53 5.06 -1.65
C GLY A 198 -2.71 3.71 -2.37
N PHE A 199 -2.83 2.60 -1.63
CA PHE A 199 -3.14 1.28 -2.15
C PHE A 199 -4.58 0.93 -1.82
N TYR A 200 -5.37 0.73 -2.86
CA TYR A 200 -6.79 0.43 -2.70
C TYR A 200 -7.04 -0.77 -1.78
N GLU A 201 -6.27 -1.84 -1.92
CA GLU A 201 -6.43 -3.07 -1.13
C GLU A 201 -6.09 -2.85 0.35
N VAL A 202 -4.99 -2.16 0.62
CA VAL A 202 -4.58 -1.83 1.99
C VAL A 202 -5.61 -0.91 2.65
N ASP A 203 -6.04 0.12 1.92
CA ASP A 203 -7.00 1.10 2.43
C ASP A 203 -8.42 0.53 2.57
N SER A 204 -8.73 -0.59 1.87
CA SER A 204 -10.05 -1.22 1.89
C SER A 204 -10.20 -2.36 2.90
N TYR A 205 -9.09 -2.97 3.34
CA TYR A 205 -9.15 -4.17 4.17
C TYR A 205 -8.37 -4.10 5.48
N TRP A 206 -7.49 -3.12 5.67
CA TRP A 206 -6.65 -3.10 6.86
C TRP A 206 -7.20 -2.19 7.96
N ALA A 207 -7.10 -2.72 9.18
CA ALA A 207 -7.39 -2.00 10.41
C ALA A 207 -6.27 -2.24 11.42
N PHE A 208 -5.93 -1.24 12.23
CA PHE A 208 -4.87 -1.33 13.22
C PHE A 208 -5.40 -1.04 14.61
N THR A 209 -4.90 -1.81 15.59
CA THR A 209 -5.18 -1.60 17.02
C THR A 209 -3.89 -1.81 17.82
N THR A 210 -3.96 -1.63 19.11
CA THR A 210 -2.86 -1.98 20.03
C THR A 210 -2.73 -3.48 20.18
N LEU A 211 -1.50 -3.95 20.49
CA LEU A 211 -1.23 -5.31 20.95
C LEU A 211 -1.81 -5.53 22.35
#